data_cb074bff53e53e037db03b5796df4532
#
_entry.id   cb074bff53e53e037db03b5796df4532
#
_cell.length_a   1.000
_cell.length_b   1.000
_cell.length_c   1.000
_cell.angle_alpha   90.00
_cell.angle_beta   90.00
_cell.angle_gamma   90.00
#
_symmetry.space_group_name_H-M   'P 1'
#
loop_
_entity.id
_entity.type
_entity.pdbx_description
1 polymer ?
#
loop_
_entity_poly.entity_id
_entity_poly.type
_entity_poly.pdbx_seq_one_letter_code
_entity_poly.pdbx_strand_id
1 'polypeptide(L)'
;MSSTVVIQTKQGIGDVIWHLPFIRAIAAASGDGAVTFLTLPSTYARDLLQAEPCVAQTLYYENRGSEFERGLHILRLISMLRRLRCETVWILDRTARPAFCALMAGVRRRIGVGLGRQRLFITNVGIDPGLAHAQPIEWLKALMASMHIECSTEPNLRLPTAVVAAIGQRYRQHRSPRVVVALGGSHPAKDWPTGHWMQFLSGLRARMSGTIFVIGGPDHAERAQHLIASTQGTPTVNACELPILEAAALMRGADLFVGPDSGPMNIAAAVGIPSFGLFGATRVLTYSKFINPILPDDGGATTLDGMRRISPGQVLERIAPYLVGAVNEDAAG
;
A
#
# COMPACT_ATOMS: atom_id res chain seq x y z
N MET A 1 2.03 27.58 0.07
CA MET A 1 2.09 26.39 0.95
C MET A 1 0.65 26.04 1.31
N SER A 2 0.28 24.77 1.31
CA SER A 2 -1.11 24.40 1.65
C SER A 2 -1.42 24.75 3.10
N SER A 3 -2.60 25.33 3.35
CA SER A 3 -3.12 25.63 4.69
C SER A 3 -3.53 24.38 5.48
N THR A 4 -3.62 23.23 4.78
CA THR A 4 -4.04 21.95 5.34
C THR A 4 -2.89 20.94 5.33
N VAL A 5 -2.65 20.34 6.50
CA VAL A 5 -1.67 19.27 6.69
C VAL A 5 -2.40 17.97 7.02
N VAL A 6 -2.02 16.86 6.38
CA VAL A 6 -2.50 15.51 6.70
C VAL A 6 -1.35 14.70 7.29
N ILE A 7 -1.56 14.12 8.46
CA ILE A 7 -0.55 13.33 9.18
C ILE A 7 -0.98 11.86 9.25
N GLN A 8 -0.09 10.98 8.82
CA GLN A 8 -0.20 9.53 8.97
C GLN A 8 0.97 9.01 9.80
N THR A 9 0.69 8.18 10.81
CA THR A 9 1.73 7.62 11.69
C THR A 9 2.07 6.16 11.37
N LYS A 10 1.36 5.54 10.45
CA LYS A 10 1.60 4.17 10.02
C LYS A 10 2.84 4.09 9.12
N GLN A 11 3.50 2.92 9.11
CA GLN A 11 4.82 2.75 8.53
C GLN A 11 4.84 2.04 7.19
N GLY A 12 3.72 1.43 6.82
CA GLY A 12 3.63 0.61 5.63
C GLY A 12 3.34 1.42 4.37
N ILE A 13 3.90 0.96 3.25
CA ILE A 13 3.55 1.44 1.91
C ILE A 13 2.03 1.29 1.68
N GLY A 14 1.47 0.12 2.07
CA GLY A 14 0.05 -0.14 1.95
C GLY A 14 -0.82 0.86 2.71
N ASP A 15 -0.34 1.37 3.85
CA ASP A 15 -1.06 2.39 4.62
C ASP A 15 -1.20 3.71 3.83
N VAL A 16 -0.22 4.11 3.05
CA VAL A 16 -0.32 5.28 2.16
C VAL A 16 -1.38 5.04 1.08
N ILE A 17 -1.34 3.86 0.48
CA ILE A 17 -2.23 3.50 -0.63
C ILE A 17 -3.70 3.56 -0.20
N TRP A 18 -4.08 2.88 0.88
CA TRP A 18 -5.48 2.88 1.29
C TRP A 18 -5.93 4.18 1.98
N HIS A 19 -5.00 5.05 2.42
CA HIS A 19 -5.31 6.41 2.85
C HIS A 19 -5.54 7.38 1.68
N LEU A 20 -5.05 7.08 0.50
CA LEU A 20 -5.07 8.00 -0.65
C LEU A 20 -6.46 8.54 -1.01
N PRO A 21 -7.54 7.75 -1.02
CA PRO A 21 -8.89 8.28 -1.26
C PRO A 21 -9.30 9.34 -0.23
N PHE A 22 -8.98 9.14 1.04
CA PHE A 22 -9.26 10.08 2.11
C PHE A 22 -8.41 11.35 2.00
N ILE A 23 -7.12 11.21 1.64
CA ILE A 23 -6.24 12.36 1.38
C ILE A 23 -6.81 13.23 0.25
N ARG A 24 -7.30 12.62 -0.83
CA ARG A 24 -7.97 13.32 -1.95
C ARG A 24 -9.24 14.04 -1.50
N ALA A 25 -10.08 13.38 -0.70
CA ALA A 25 -11.31 13.96 -0.19
C ALA A 25 -11.03 15.17 0.73
N ILE A 26 -10.03 15.05 1.61
CA ILE A 26 -9.58 16.15 2.48
C ILE A 26 -9.01 17.31 1.64
N ALA A 27 -8.21 17.00 0.61
CA ALA A 27 -7.67 18.02 -0.29
C ALA A 27 -8.78 18.76 -1.05
N ALA A 28 -9.76 18.03 -1.59
CA ALA A 28 -10.91 18.61 -2.28
C ALA A 28 -11.76 19.51 -1.35
N ALA A 29 -11.87 19.16 -0.07
CA ALA A 29 -12.56 19.96 0.93
C ALA A 29 -11.70 21.10 1.51
N SER A 30 -10.41 21.18 1.16
CA SER A 30 -9.52 22.27 1.59
C SER A 30 -9.61 23.44 0.62
N GLY A 31 -9.38 24.68 1.11
CA GLY A 31 -9.43 25.87 0.29
C GLY A 31 -8.40 25.90 -0.84
N ASP A 32 -7.30 25.16 -0.71
CA ASP A 32 -6.20 25.13 -1.68
C ASP A 32 -6.31 23.97 -2.69
N GLY A 33 -7.27 23.06 -2.53
CA GLY A 33 -7.42 21.85 -3.34
C GLY A 33 -6.26 20.84 -3.20
N ALA A 34 -5.32 21.11 -2.31
CA ALA A 34 -4.14 20.28 -2.08
C ALA A 34 -3.70 20.31 -0.61
N VAL A 35 -2.98 19.28 -0.18
CA VAL A 35 -2.49 19.14 1.19
C VAL A 35 -0.99 18.96 1.26
N THR A 36 -0.38 19.33 2.38
CA THR A 36 0.94 18.86 2.77
C THR A 36 0.78 17.52 3.50
N PHE A 37 1.41 16.46 2.99
CA PHE A 37 1.34 15.13 3.59
C PHE A 37 2.57 14.85 4.46
N LEU A 38 2.34 14.61 5.75
CA LEU A 38 3.37 14.22 6.72
C LEU A 38 3.25 12.74 7.04
N THR A 39 4.34 11.99 6.82
CA THR A 39 4.38 10.55 7.08
C THR A 39 5.80 10.09 7.46
N LEU A 40 6.02 8.79 7.55
CA LEU A 40 7.31 8.21 7.89
C LEU A 40 8.13 7.86 6.63
N PRO A 41 9.47 7.89 6.68
CA PRO A 41 10.33 7.56 5.53
C PRO A 41 10.05 6.17 4.93
N SER A 42 9.75 5.18 5.79
CA SER A 42 9.47 3.79 5.38
C SER A 42 8.23 3.62 4.49
N THR A 43 7.43 4.66 4.31
CA THR A 43 6.23 4.64 3.46
C THR A 43 6.53 4.89 1.99
N TYR A 44 7.71 5.42 1.65
CA TYR A 44 8.08 5.84 0.29
C TYR A 44 7.07 6.81 -0.36
N ALA A 45 6.31 7.53 0.47
CA ALA A 45 5.19 8.34 0.00
C ALA A 45 5.63 9.48 -0.93
N ARG A 46 6.85 10.03 -0.78
CA ARG A 46 7.35 11.07 -1.68
C ARG A 46 7.45 10.58 -3.13
N ASP A 47 7.93 9.36 -3.31
CA ASP A 47 8.07 8.76 -4.64
C ASP A 47 6.70 8.34 -5.18
N LEU A 48 5.90 7.67 -4.36
CA LEU A 48 4.59 7.15 -4.76
C LEU A 48 3.59 8.26 -5.12
N LEU A 49 3.60 9.38 -4.40
CA LEU A 49 2.60 10.43 -4.55
C LEU A 49 3.05 11.61 -5.42
N GLN A 50 4.20 11.53 -6.10
CA GLN A 50 4.70 12.63 -6.91
C GLN A 50 3.80 13.02 -8.09
N ALA A 51 2.94 12.10 -8.56
CA ALA A 51 1.94 12.37 -9.61
C ALA A 51 0.54 12.69 -9.06
N GLU A 52 0.40 12.86 -7.72
CA GLU A 52 -0.88 13.17 -7.09
C GLU A 52 -1.07 14.68 -6.95
N PRO A 53 -1.95 15.30 -7.76
CA PRO A 53 -2.13 16.76 -7.72
C PRO A 53 -2.65 17.27 -6.38
N CYS A 54 -3.36 16.41 -5.64
CA CYS A 54 -3.90 16.74 -4.32
C CYS A 54 -2.83 16.79 -3.21
N VAL A 55 -1.59 16.39 -3.50
CA VAL A 55 -0.46 16.42 -2.56
C VAL A 55 0.55 17.46 -3.03
N ALA A 56 0.52 18.65 -2.43
CA ALA A 56 1.44 19.74 -2.79
C ALA A 56 2.89 19.40 -2.42
N GLN A 57 3.09 18.71 -1.32
CA GLN A 57 4.40 18.20 -0.89
C GLN A 57 4.26 17.05 0.11
N THR A 58 5.25 16.15 0.12
CA THR A 58 5.39 15.09 1.12
C THR A 58 6.60 15.38 1.99
N LEU A 59 6.38 15.43 3.31
CA LEU A 59 7.42 15.61 4.31
C LEU A 59 7.51 14.38 5.20
N TYR A 60 8.74 14.06 5.61
CA TYR A 60 8.99 12.94 6.53
C TYR A 60 9.30 13.44 7.93
N TYR A 61 8.79 12.70 8.91
CA TYR A 61 9.15 12.86 10.31
C TYR A 61 9.46 11.50 10.92
N GLU A 62 10.14 11.48 12.06
CA GLU A 62 10.50 10.27 12.78
C GLU A 62 9.68 10.14 14.06
N ASN A 63 9.41 8.91 14.47
CA ASN A 63 8.61 8.62 15.66
C ASN A 63 9.16 7.45 16.50
N ARG A 64 10.28 6.85 16.08
CA ARG A 64 10.94 5.71 16.75
C ARG A 64 12.20 6.17 17.47
N GLY A 65 12.69 5.34 18.38
CA GLY A 65 13.91 5.56 19.13
C GLY A 65 13.73 5.43 20.64
N SER A 66 14.78 5.72 21.38
CA SER A 66 14.81 5.82 22.84
C SER A 66 13.83 6.86 23.35
N GLU A 67 13.59 6.93 24.65
CA GLU A 67 12.71 7.95 25.26
C GLU A 67 13.18 9.38 24.99
N PHE A 68 14.49 9.59 25.05
CA PHE A 68 15.10 10.87 24.73
C PHE A 68 14.89 11.26 23.26
N GLU A 69 15.16 10.36 22.33
CA GLU A 69 14.92 10.58 20.89
C GLU A 69 13.45 10.86 20.60
N ARG A 70 12.54 10.14 21.25
CA ARG A 70 11.09 10.38 21.13
C ARG A 70 10.70 11.80 21.60
N GLY A 71 11.34 12.30 22.63
CA GLY A 71 11.18 13.70 23.07
C GLY A 71 11.66 14.68 21.98
N LEU A 72 12.82 14.46 21.41
CA LEU A 72 13.34 15.28 20.30
C LEU A 72 12.45 15.23 19.05
N HIS A 73 11.89 14.06 18.71
CA HIS A 73 10.97 13.93 17.58
C HIS A 73 9.67 14.72 17.80
N ILE A 74 9.16 14.78 19.04
CA ILE A 74 8.03 15.64 19.40
C ILE A 74 8.36 17.10 19.13
N LEU A 75 9.50 17.60 19.63
CA LEU A 75 9.94 18.98 19.42
C LEU A 75 10.15 19.31 17.94
N ARG A 76 10.76 18.39 17.19
CA ARG A 76 10.94 18.52 15.74
C ARG A 76 9.59 18.61 15.01
N LEU A 77 8.63 17.75 15.33
CA LEU A 77 7.31 17.80 14.73
C LEU A 77 6.56 19.11 15.06
N ILE A 78 6.62 19.57 16.31
CA ILE A 78 6.06 20.87 16.71
C ILE A 78 6.71 22.00 15.89
N SER A 79 8.05 22.03 15.78
CA SER A 79 8.78 23.03 15.01
C SER A 79 8.39 22.98 13.53
N MET A 80 8.27 21.78 12.95
CA MET A 80 7.85 21.59 11.56
C MET A 80 6.44 22.15 11.33
N LEU A 81 5.47 21.81 12.18
CA LEU A 81 4.10 22.34 12.06
C LEU A 81 4.04 23.86 12.22
N ARG A 82 4.83 24.45 13.13
CA ARG A 82 4.95 25.92 13.25
C ARG A 82 5.49 26.57 11.98
N ARG A 83 6.51 25.99 11.37
CA ARG A 83 7.08 26.51 10.11
C ARG A 83 6.11 26.41 8.94
N LEU A 84 5.29 25.37 8.89
CA LEU A 84 4.25 25.19 7.86
C LEU A 84 3.13 26.20 7.97
N ARG A 85 2.95 26.84 9.13
CA ARG A 85 1.89 27.83 9.41
C ARG A 85 0.50 27.35 8.98
N CYS A 86 0.24 26.04 9.10
CA CYS A 86 -1.02 25.46 8.68
C CYS A 86 -2.17 25.84 9.61
N GLU A 87 -3.35 26.03 9.06
CA GLU A 87 -4.57 26.32 9.81
C GLU A 87 -5.26 25.04 10.30
N THR A 88 -5.16 23.99 9.50
CA THR A 88 -5.83 22.72 9.74
C THR A 88 -4.85 21.55 9.68
N VAL A 89 -4.93 20.66 10.67
CA VAL A 89 -4.24 19.37 10.68
C VAL A 89 -5.26 18.24 10.76
N TRP A 90 -5.14 17.27 9.86
CA TRP A 90 -5.88 16.01 9.90
C TRP A 90 -4.97 14.88 10.35
N ILE A 91 -5.43 14.03 11.26
CA ILE A 91 -4.71 12.85 11.76
C ILE A 91 -5.49 11.61 11.37
N LEU A 92 -4.95 10.80 10.46
CA LEU A 92 -5.63 9.67 9.83
C LEU A 92 -5.65 8.38 10.67
N ASP A 93 -5.20 8.44 11.90
CA ASP A 93 -5.23 7.31 12.84
C ASP A 93 -5.58 7.77 14.26
N ARG A 94 -5.67 6.83 15.21
CA ARG A 94 -6.04 7.12 16.62
C ARG A 94 -4.88 7.58 17.49
N THR A 95 -3.72 7.90 16.93
CA THR A 95 -2.52 8.28 17.69
C THR A 95 -2.67 9.69 18.27
N ALA A 96 -2.52 9.83 19.59
CA ALA A 96 -2.69 11.10 20.27
C ALA A 96 -1.52 12.07 20.06
N ARG A 97 -0.29 11.55 19.84
CA ARG A 97 0.94 12.37 19.76
C ARG A 97 0.90 13.45 18.68
N PRO A 98 0.52 13.17 17.41
CA PRO A 98 0.42 14.23 16.40
C PRO A 98 -0.61 15.30 16.75
N ALA A 99 -1.74 14.92 17.35
CA ALA A 99 -2.74 15.87 17.81
C ALA A 99 -2.21 16.79 18.90
N PHE A 100 -1.47 16.24 19.88
CA PHE A 100 -0.75 17.02 20.91
C PHE A 100 0.28 17.96 20.28
N CYS A 101 1.11 17.47 19.34
CA CYS A 101 2.09 18.30 18.66
C CYS A 101 1.43 19.46 17.88
N ALA A 102 0.30 19.22 17.23
CA ALA A 102 -0.45 20.24 16.53
C ALA A 102 -1.04 21.29 17.48
N LEU A 103 -1.54 20.87 18.67
CA LEU A 103 -1.96 21.79 19.73
C LEU A 103 -0.80 22.67 20.19
N MET A 104 0.36 22.07 20.51
CA MET A 104 1.55 22.80 20.93
C MET A 104 2.15 23.69 19.85
N ALA A 105 1.90 23.37 18.58
CA ALA A 105 2.26 24.22 17.47
C ALA A 105 1.32 25.41 17.26
N GLY A 106 0.18 25.46 17.94
CA GLY A 106 -0.81 26.53 17.82
C GLY A 106 -1.78 26.34 16.65
N VAL A 107 -1.89 25.14 16.09
CA VAL A 107 -2.82 24.85 14.97
C VAL A 107 -4.26 24.97 15.47
N ARG A 108 -5.07 25.76 14.78
CA ARG A 108 -6.45 26.04 15.21
C ARG A 108 -7.39 24.85 15.05
N ARG A 109 -7.39 24.21 13.89
CA ARG A 109 -8.26 23.07 13.56
C ARG A 109 -7.45 21.79 13.57
N ARG A 110 -7.73 20.89 14.50
CA ARG A 110 -7.07 19.60 14.67
C ARG A 110 -8.12 18.52 14.57
N ILE A 111 -8.20 17.87 13.43
CA ILE A 111 -9.23 16.90 13.08
C ILE A 111 -8.65 15.50 13.18
N GLY A 112 -9.33 14.61 13.88
CA GLY A 112 -8.90 13.23 14.06
C GLY A 112 -10.07 12.33 14.44
N VAL A 113 -9.81 11.01 14.47
CA VAL A 113 -10.84 10.01 14.81
C VAL A 113 -11.36 10.13 16.24
N GLY A 114 -10.59 10.72 17.16
CA GLY A 114 -11.03 11.01 18.52
C GLY A 114 -11.12 9.81 19.43
N LEU A 115 -10.48 8.70 19.10
CA LEU A 115 -10.44 7.50 19.95
C LEU A 115 -9.35 7.60 21.01
N GLY A 116 -9.64 7.12 22.21
CA GLY A 116 -8.73 7.13 23.35
C GLY A 116 -8.25 8.53 23.72
N ARG A 117 -6.94 8.68 24.03
CA ARG A 117 -6.35 9.96 24.45
C ARG A 117 -6.31 11.02 23.35
N GLN A 118 -6.49 10.66 22.09
CA GLN A 118 -6.49 11.63 20.98
C GLN A 118 -7.60 12.67 21.16
N ARG A 119 -8.75 12.27 21.73
CA ARG A 119 -9.91 13.15 21.98
C ARG A 119 -9.57 14.41 22.77
N LEU A 120 -8.55 14.37 23.61
CA LEU A 120 -8.12 15.51 24.42
C LEU A 120 -7.47 16.64 23.61
N PHE A 121 -7.02 16.36 22.39
CA PHE A 121 -6.18 17.28 21.61
C PHE A 121 -6.78 17.69 20.26
N ILE A 122 -7.85 17.05 19.82
CA ILE A 122 -8.59 17.39 18.60
C ILE A 122 -9.66 18.45 18.83
N THR A 123 -10.16 19.06 17.77
CA THR A 123 -11.21 20.10 17.81
C THR A 123 -12.55 19.64 17.27
N ASN A 124 -12.60 18.53 16.54
CA ASN A 124 -13.87 17.89 16.15
C ASN A 124 -14.38 16.96 17.26
N VAL A 125 -15.63 16.55 17.17
CA VAL A 125 -16.27 15.68 18.18
C VAL A 125 -15.64 14.28 18.24
N GLY A 126 -14.99 13.85 17.16
CA GLY A 126 -14.50 12.48 16.98
C GLY A 126 -15.61 11.56 16.44
N ILE A 127 -15.25 10.30 16.23
CA ILE A 127 -16.19 9.26 15.80
C ILE A 127 -16.82 8.54 17.00
N ASP A 128 -17.83 7.71 16.73
CA ASP A 128 -18.45 6.87 17.77
C ASP A 128 -17.40 5.96 18.44
N PRO A 129 -17.27 6.02 19.78
CA PRO A 129 -16.38 5.14 20.54
C PRO A 129 -16.66 3.62 20.33
N GLY A 130 -17.89 3.25 19.97
CA GLY A 130 -18.24 1.87 19.61
C GLY A 130 -17.41 1.30 18.45
N LEU A 131 -16.87 2.16 17.61
CA LEU A 131 -15.97 1.78 16.51
C LEU A 131 -14.52 1.51 16.94
N ALA A 132 -14.18 1.59 18.23
CA ALA A 132 -12.79 1.45 18.69
C ALA A 132 -12.11 0.14 18.29
N HIS A 133 -12.88 -0.94 18.06
CA HIS A 133 -12.42 -2.25 17.62
C HIS A 133 -12.62 -2.51 16.11
N ALA A 134 -13.20 -1.56 15.37
CA ALA A 134 -13.37 -1.64 13.93
C ALA A 134 -12.03 -1.52 13.19
N GLN A 135 -12.03 -1.85 11.91
CA GLN A 135 -10.86 -1.66 11.06
C GLN A 135 -10.56 -0.16 10.86
N PRO A 136 -9.29 0.22 10.69
CA PRO A 136 -8.90 1.64 10.51
C PRO A 136 -9.64 2.34 9.36
N ILE A 137 -9.98 1.63 8.30
CA ILE A 137 -10.74 2.20 7.18
C ILE A 137 -12.15 2.64 7.62
N GLU A 138 -12.79 1.90 8.52
CA GLU A 138 -14.11 2.25 9.04
C GLU A 138 -14.05 3.50 9.93
N TRP A 139 -12.94 3.69 10.65
CA TRP A 139 -12.72 4.95 11.39
C TRP A 139 -12.66 6.15 10.47
N LEU A 140 -11.98 6.03 9.34
CA LEU A 140 -11.86 7.14 8.39
C LEU A 140 -13.16 7.39 7.65
N LYS A 141 -13.90 6.34 7.28
CA LYS A 141 -15.25 6.49 6.72
C LYS A 141 -16.17 7.26 7.69
N ALA A 142 -16.19 6.86 8.96
CA ALA A 142 -16.95 7.55 10.00
C ALA A 142 -16.49 8.99 10.21
N LEU A 143 -15.17 9.25 10.18
CA LEU A 143 -14.61 10.59 10.28
C LEU A 143 -15.04 11.47 9.09
N MET A 144 -14.94 10.97 7.86
CA MET A 144 -15.40 11.71 6.67
C MET A 144 -16.88 12.03 6.75
N ALA A 145 -17.71 11.04 7.12
CA ALA A 145 -19.14 11.22 7.30
C ALA A 145 -19.46 12.27 8.37
N SER A 146 -18.76 12.25 9.53
CA SER A 146 -18.95 13.26 10.60
C SER A 146 -18.56 14.68 10.18
N MET A 147 -17.73 14.80 9.17
CA MET A 147 -17.29 16.07 8.58
C MET A 147 -18.08 16.44 7.32
N HIS A 148 -19.10 15.66 6.95
CA HIS A 148 -19.91 15.84 5.73
C HIS A 148 -19.05 15.85 4.43
N ILE A 149 -18.01 15.00 4.40
CA ILE A 149 -17.13 14.85 3.25
C ILE A 149 -17.42 13.52 2.58
N GLU A 150 -17.87 13.57 1.35
CA GLU A 150 -18.03 12.38 0.52
C GLU A 150 -16.67 11.89 0.02
N CYS A 151 -16.42 10.59 0.10
CA CYS A 151 -15.19 9.98 -0.40
C CYS A 151 -15.42 8.57 -0.92
N SER A 152 -14.71 8.23 -2.00
CA SER A 152 -14.50 6.83 -2.38
C SER A 152 -13.56 6.17 -1.37
N THR A 153 -13.65 4.85 -1.24
CA THR A 153 -12.65 4.06 -0.50
C THR A 153 -11.71 3.30 -1.44
N GLU A 154 -12.00 3.28 -2.74
CA GLU A 154 -11.17 2.60 -3.74
C GLU A 154 -9.90 3.40 -4.01
N PRO A 155 -8.72 2.88 -3.70
CA PRO A 155 -7.46 3.54 -4.03
C PRO A 155 -7.21 3.47 -5.55
N ASN A 156 -6.71 4.57 -6.09
CA ASN A 156 -6.25 4.65 -7.47
C ASN A 156 -4.93 5.43 -7.46
N LEU A 157 -3.82 4.75 -7.66
CA LEU A 157 -2.50 5.38 -7.65
C LEU A 157 -2.19 5.98 -9.03
N ARG A 158 -1.96 7.27 -9.08
CA ARG A 158 -1.50 7.95 -10.29
C ARG A 158 0.01 7.80 -10.46
N LEU A 159 0.42 7.37 -11.64
CA LEU A 159 1.83 7.23 -11.99
C LEU A 159 2.22 8.28 -13.02
N PRO A 160 3.45 8.83 -12.97
CA PRO A 160 3.94 9.73 -14.01
C PRO A 160 3.97 9.03 -15.36
N THR A 161 3.40 9.66 -16.37
CA THR A 161 3.30 9.11 -17.73
C THR A 161 4.67 8.72 -18.30
N ALA A 162 5.69 9.52 -18.03
CA ALA A 162 7.06 9.26 -18.48
C ALA A 162 7.62 7.94 -17.88
N VAL A 163 7.35 7.65 -16.60
CA VAL A 163 7.80 6.41 -15.95
C VAL A 163 7.06 5.20 -16.53
N VAL A 164 5.75 5.32 -16.73
CA VAL A 164 4.93 4.26 -17.33
C VAL A 164 5.43 3.97 -18.76
N ALA A 165 5.70 4.98 -19.57
CA ALA A 165 6.21 4.83 -20.92
C ALA A 165 7.61 4.18 -20.95
N ALA A 166 8.52 4.63 -20.07
CA ALA A 166 9.88 4.09 -19.98
C ALA A 166 9.88 2.60 -19.59
N ILE A 167 9.07 2.22 -18.60
CA ILE A 167 8.94 0.83 -18.17
C ILE A 167 8.25 -0.02 -19.24
N GLY A 168 7.19 0.50 -19.87
CA GLY A 168 6.54 -0.17 -21.00
C GLY A 168 7.52 -0.47 -22.15
N GLN A 169 8.39 0.49 -22.49
CA GLN A 169 9.42 0.32 -23.50
C GLN A 169 10.52 -0.67 -23.07
N ARG A 170 10.98 -0.60 -21.81
CA ARG A 170 12.01 -1.51 -21.25
C ARG A 170 11.58 -2.96 -21.32
N TYR A 171 10.31 -3.24 -21.08
CA TYR A 171 9.77 -4.61 -21.00
C TYR A 171 8.86 -4.98 -22.20
N ARG A 172 8.89 -4.23 -23.31
CA ARG A 172 8.01 -4.42 -24.46
C ARG A 172 8.11 -5.82 -25.10
N GLN A 173 9.31 -6.45 -25.05
CA GLN A 173 9.55 -7.78 -25.63
C GLN A 173 8.96 -8.93 -24.80
N HIS A 174 8.53 -8.65 -23.58
CA HIS A 174 7.97 -9.66 -22.69
C HIS A 174 6.49 -9.90 -23.00
N ARG A 175 6.13 -11.16 -23.23
CA ARG A 175 4.78 -11.56 -23.68
C ARG A 175 3.80 -11.64 -22.51
N SER A 176 2.53 -11.38 -22.80
CA SER A 176 1.41 -11.70 -21.91
C SER A 176 1.11 -13.22 -21.95
N PRO A 177 0.50 -13.76 -20.87
CA PRO A 177 0.18 -13.05 -19.65
C PRO A 177 1.45 -12.67 -18.87
N ARG A 178 1.48 -11.43 -18.36
CA ARG A 178 2.54 -10.91 -17.50
C ARG A 178 2.10 -11.03 -16.04
N VAL A 179 2.75 -11.91 -15.32
CA VAL A 179 2.44 -12.17 -13.92
C VAL A 179 3.50 -11.53 -13.02
N VAL A 180 3.10 -10.62 -12.15
CA VAL A 180 4.01 -10.05 -11.14
C VAL A 180 3.88 -10.84 -9.85
N VAL A 181 5.01 -11.28 -9.30
CA VAL A 181 5.10 -12.05 -8.07
C VAL A 181 5.94 -11.29 -7.04
N ALA A 182 5.42 -11.07 -5.84
CA ALA A 182 6.18 -10.48 -4.74
C ALA A 182 6.55 -11.54 -3.70
N LEU A 183 7.86 -11.69 -3.41
CA LEU A 183 8.37 -12.79 -2.57
C LEU A 183 8.17 -12.61 -1.08
N GLY A 184 8.01 -11.38 -0.58
CA GLY A 184 7.99 -11.14 0.85
C GLY A 184 7.20 -9.90 1.24
N GLY A 185 7.06 -9.74 2.54
CA GLY A 185 6.44 -8.60 3.20
C GLY A 185 7.36 -7.97 4.24
N SER A 186 6.86 -6.96 4.94
CA SER A 186 7.59 -6.24 6.00
C SER A 186 7.78 -7.05 7.30
N HIS A 187 7.24 -8.26 7.38
CA HIS A 187 7.29 -9.11 8.56
C HIS A 187 7.44 -10.58 8.18
N PRO A 188 8.39 -11.33 8.81
CA PRO A 188 8.65 -12.75 8.48
C PRO A 188 7.41 -13.67 8.55
N ALA A 189 6.45 -13.36 9.43
CA ALA A 189 5.20 -14.14 9.52
C ALA A 189 4.33 -14.07 8.25
N LYS A 190 4.58 -13.10 7.37
CA LYS A 190 3.89 -12.94 6.08
C LYS A 190 4.62 -13.66 4.94
N ASP A 191 5.80 -14.22 5.19
CA ASP A 191 6.56 -14.89 4.15
C ASP A 191 5.95 -16.25 3.84
N TRP A 192 5.69 -16.45 2.56
CA TRP A 192 5.33 -17.78 2.07
C TRP A 192 6.59 -18.68 2.00
N PRO A 193 6.50 -19.97 2.39
CA PRO A 193 7.66 -20.85 2.39
C PRO A 193 8.37 -20.92 1.04
N THR A 194 9.69 -20.96 1.03
CA THR A 194 10.48 -21.04 -0.22
C THR A 194 10.08 -22.23 -1.09
N GLY A 195 9.81 -23.40 -0.48
CA GLY A 195 9.32 -24.56 -1.22
C GLY A 195 7.95 -24.36 -1.87
N HIS A 196 7.06 -23.54 -1.26
CA HIS A 196 5.79 -23.18 -1.87
C HIS A 196 5.98 -22.23 -3.07
N TRP A 197 6.90 -21.27 -2.96
CA TRP A 197 7.26 -20.41 -4.09
C TRP A 197 7.83 -21.23 -5.27
N MET A 198 8.73 -22.20 -5.01
CA MET A 198 9.28 -23.06 -6.05
C MET A 198 8.19 -23.87 -6.76
N GLN A 199 7.28 -24.50 -5.99
CA GLN A 199 6.16 -25.28 -6.56
C GLN A 199 5.20 -24.37 -7.34
N PHE A 200 4.87 -23.19 -6.80
CA PHE A 200 4.02 -22.22 -7.47
C PHE A 200 4.62 -21.74 -8.80
N LEU A 201 5.88 -21.30 -8.82
CA LEU A 201 6.56 -20.83 -10.03
C LEU A 201 6.68 -21.92 -11.07
N SER A 202 6.99 -23.16 -10.68
CA SER A 202 7.01 -24.31 -11.58
C SER A 202 5.63 -24.61 -12.16
N GLY A 203 4.61 -24.61 -11.32
CA GLY A 203 3.23 -24.83 -11.74
C GLY A 203 2.68 -23.70 -12.61
N LEU A 204 3.07 -22.45 -12.36
CA LEU A 204 2.69 -21.30 -13.17
C LEU A 204 3.32 -21.39 -14.58
N ARG A 205 4.62 -21.73 -14.65
CA ARG A 205 5.33 -21.92 -15.91
C ARG A 205 4.74 -23.03 -16.78
N ALA A 206 4.23 -24.08 -16.16
CA ALA A 206 3.56 -25.17 -16.88
C ALA A 206 2.21 -24.76 -17.49
N ARG A 207 1.61 -23.66 -17.01
CA ARG A 207 0.27 -23.20 -17.39
C ARG A 207 0.24 -21.98 -18.31
N MET A 208 1.38 -21.29 -18.49
CA MET A 208 1.45 -20.09 -19.32
C MET A 208 2.73 -20.00 -20.12
N SER A 209 2.66 -19.37 -21.29
CA SER A 209 3.80 -19.05 -22.15
C SER A 209 4.28 -17.59 -22.03
N GLY A 210 3.68 -16.83 -21.12
CA GLY A 210 3.95 -15.42 -20.90
C GLY A 210 5.23 -15.15 -20.10
N THR A 211 5.26 -14.06 -19.35
CA THR A 211 6.43 -13.64 -18.56
C THR A 211 6.10 -13.51 -17.08
N ILE A 212 6.97 -14.00 -16.22
CA ILE A 212 6.89 -13.84 -14.77
C ILE A 212 7.90 -12.76 -14.35
N PHE A 213 7.45 -11.75 -13.63
CA PHE A 213 8.29 -10.74 -13.00
C PHE A 213 8.31 -10.95 -11.50
N VAL A 214 9.49 -11.17 -10.93
CA VAL A 214 9.67 -11.30 -9.48
C VAL A 214 10.12 -9.97 -8.94
N ILE A 215 9.32 -9.40 -8.03
CA ILE A 215 9.60 -8.12 -7.36
C ILE A 215 9.84 -8.32 -5.86
N GLY A 216 10.47 -7.34 -5.26
CA GLY A 216 10.77 -7.29 -3.83
C GLY A 216 11.53 -6.01 -3.51
N GLY A 217 12.21 -5.92 -2.38
CA GLY A 217 13.26 -4.93 -2.18
C GLY A 217 14.61 -5.52 -2.59
N PRO A 218 15.69 -4.73 -2.59
CA PRO A 218 17.04 -5.23 -2.84
C PRO A 218 17.42 -6.44 -1.97
N ASP A 219 16.92 -6.50 -0.75
CA ASP A 219 17.12 -7.62 0.19
C ASP A 219 16.53 -8.94 -0.30
N HIS A 220 15.64 -8.91 -1.28
CA HIS A 220 15.03 -10.10 -1.89
C HIS A 220 15.69 -10.50 -3.22
N ALA A 221 16.62 -9.73 -3.77
CA ALA A 221 17.19 -9.94 -5.08
C ALA A 221 17.93 -11.29 -5.22
N GLU A 222 18.72 -11.65 -4.20
CA GLU A 222 19.43 -12.94 -4.16
C GLU A 222 18.46 -14.12 -4.05
N ARG A 223 17.44 -14.01 -3.17
CA ARG A 223 16.38 -15.02 -3.05
C ARG A 223 15.61 -15.19 -4.35
N ALA A 224 15.28 -14.09 -5.02
CA ALA A 224 14.64 -14.12 -6.34
C ALA A 224 15.51 -14.83 -7.36
N GLN A 225 16.80 -14.52 -7.44
CA GLN A 225 17.74 -15.15 -8.37
C GLN A 225 17.83 -16.66 -8.13
N HIS A 226 17.90 -17.09 -6.87
CA HIS A 226 17.93 -18.51 -6.50
C HIS A 226 16.64 -19.23 -6.93
N LEU A 227 15.47 -18.65 -6.67
CA LEU A 227 14.18 -19.21 -7.09
C LEU A 227 14.05 -19.29 -8.61
N ILE A 228 14.51 -18.29 -9.35
CA ILE A 228 14.51 -18.28 -10.81
C ILE A 228 15.43 -19.36 -11.37
N ALA A 229 16.62 -19.51 -10.83
CA ALA A 229 17.59 -20.50 -11.26
C ALA A 229 17.14 -21.95 -10.99
N SER A 230 16.39 -22.17 -9.90
CA SER A 230 15.87 -23.50 -9.53
C SER A 230 14.65 -23.94 -10.33
N THR A 231 14.08 -23.06 -11.17
CA THR A 231 12.91 -23.35 -11.99
C THR A 231 13.23 -23.14 -13.47
N GLN A 232 12.91 -24.10 -14.35
CA GLN A 232 13.13 -24.02 -15.81
C GLN A 232 11.81 -23.73 -16.55
N GLY A 233 11.86 -23.14 -17.74
CA GLY A 233 10.68 -22.92 -18.60
C GLY A 233 10.41 -21.45 -18.90
N THR A 234 9.20 -20.96 -18.68
CA THR A 234 8.74 -19.60 -19.02
C THR A 234 9.72 -18.50 -18.60
N PRO A 235 9.95 -17.48 -19.44
CA PRO A 235 10.83 -16.37 -19.11
C PRO A 235 10.48 -15.74 -17.76
N THR A 236 11.44 -15.67 -16.88
CA THR A 236 11.27 -15.07 -15.54
C THR A 236 12.34 -14.00 -15.34
N VAL A 237 11.89 -12.81 -14.96
CA VAL A 237 12.72 -11.62 -14.79
C VAL A 237 12.84 -11.29 -13.31
N ASN A 238 14.07 -11.14 -12.81
CA ASN A 238 14.33 -10.57 -11.50
C ASN A 238 14.18 -9.04 -11.59
N ALA A 239 13.15 -8.51 -10.98
CA ALA A 239 12.83 -7.08 -10.94
C ALA A 239 12.87 -6.51 -9.51
N CYS A 240 13.56 -7.18 -8.56
CA CYS A 240 13.65 -6.78 -7.16
C CYS A 240 14.39 -5.46 -6.93
N GLU A 241 15.27 -5.08 -7.85
CA GLU A 241 16.06 -3.85 -7.74
C GLU A 241 15.34 -2.61 -8.31
N LEU A 242 14.15 -2.77 -8.88
CA LEU A 242 13.40 -1.63 -9.40
C LEU A 242 13.03 -0.66 -8.28
N PRO A 243 13.27 0.65 -8.49
CA PRO A 243 12.69 1.68 -7.63
C PRO A 243 11.17 1.49 -7.52
N ILE A 244 10.60 1.85 -6.38
CA ILE A 244 9.19 1.58 -6.07
C ILE A 244 8.21 2.10 -7.14
N LEU A 245 8.52 3.25 -7.73
CA LEU A 245 7.69 3.84 -8.77
C LEU A 245 7.76 3.09 -10.10
N GLU A 246 8.96 2.58 -10.45
CA GLU A 246 9.15 1.73 -11.61
C GLU A 246 8.49 0.36 -11.42
N ALA A 247 8.58 -0.21 -10.21
CA ALA A 247 7.86 -1.42 -9.85
C ALA A 247 6.34 -1.24 -9.95
N ALA A 248 5.80 -0.09 -9.52
CA ALA A 248 4.40 0.24 -9.69
C ALA A 248 3.99 0.37 -11.17
N ALA A 249 4.86 0.97 -12.00
CA ALA A 249 4.63 1.06 -13.45
C ALA A 249 4.71 -0.31 -14.14
N LEU A 250 5.61 -1.19 -13.69
CA LEU A 250 5.67 -2.58 -14.16
C LEU A 250 4.37 -3.32 -13.81
N MET A 251 3.89 -3.21 -12.56
CA MET A 251 2.62 -3.80 -12.15
C MET A 251 1.45 -3.30 -13.00
N ARG A 252 1.38 -1.99 -13.27
CA ARG A 252 0.32 -1.42 -14.13
C ARG A 252 0.27 -2.02 -15.53
N GLY A 253 1.42 -2.46 -16.06
CA GLY A 253 1.53 -3.13 -17.37
C GLY A 253 1.40 -4.65 -17.31
N ALA A 254 1.04 -5.21 -16.17
CA ALA A 254 0.88 -6.65 -15.97
C ALA A 254 -0.60 -7.06 -15.93
N ASP A 255 -0.86 -8.34 -16.18
CA ASP A 255 -2.22 -8.89 -16.21
C ASP A 255 -2.74 -9.27 -14.82
N LEU A 256 -1.83 -9.66 -13.92
CA LEU A 256 -2.17 -9.96 -12.53
C LEU A 256 -0.96 -9.90 -11.59
N PHE A 257 -1.24 -9.82 -10.31
CA PHE A 257 -0.27 -9.86 -9.21
C PHE A 257 -0.56 -11.02 -8.26
N VAL A 258 0.50 -11.65 -7.74
CA VAL A 258 0.43 -12.65 -6.66
C VAL A 258 1.48 -12.33 -5.59
N GLY A 259 1.09 -12.30 -4.33
CA GLY A 259 2.04 -12.07 -3.24
C GLY A 259 1.37 -12.00 -1.87
N PRO A 260 2.14 -11.91 -0.77
CA PRO A 260 1.58 -11.74 0.56
C PRO A 260 0.86 -10.40 0.72
N ASP A 261 0.04 -10.27 1.78
CA ASP A 261 -0.53 -9.00 2.21
C ASP A 261 0.58 -8.01 2.60
N SER A 262 0.98 -7.18 1.65
CA SER A 262 2.14 -6.29 1.76
C SER A 262 1.98 -5.03 0.92
N GLY A 263 2.95 -4.12 0.99
CA GLY A 263 2.98 -2.90 0.17
C GLY A 263 2.80 -3.15 -1.33
N PRO A 264 3.56 -4.07 -1.96
CA PRO A 264 3.39 -4.42 -3.37
C PRO A 264 1.97 -4.84 -3.75
N MET A 265 1.28 -5.66 -2.94
CA MET A 265 -0.12 -6.04 -3.21
C MET A 265 -1.04 -4.82 -3.24
N ASN A 266 -0.85 -3.91 -2.29
CA ASN A 266 -1.66 -2.69 -2.23
C ASN A 266 -1.38 -1.76 -3.43
N ILE A 267 -0.13 -1.67 -3.88
CA ILE A 267 0.23 -0.92 -5.09
C ILE A 267 -0.43 -1.55 -6.32
N ALA A 268 -0.32 -2.88 -6.49
CA ALA A 268 -0.91 -3.60 -7.61
C ALA A 268 -2.43 -3.37 -7.70
N ALA A 269 -3.13 -3.47 -6.58
CA ALA A 269 -4.55 -3.16 -6.52
C ALA A 269 -4.83 -1.68 -6.89
N ALA A 270 -4.01 -0.75 -6.42
CA ALA A 270 -4.20 0.68 -6.66
C ALA A 270 -3.86 1.11 -8.10
N VAL A 271 -3.03 0.38 -8.82
CA VAL A 271 -2.81 0.60 -10.26
C VAL A 271 -3.83 -0.12 -11.14
N GLY A 272 -4.76 -0.88 -10.53
CA GLY A 272 -5.95 -1.42 -11.19
C GLY A 272 -5.82 -2.83 -11.76
N ILE A 273 -4.86 -3.64 -11.29
CA ILE A 273 -4.74 -5.03 -11.74
C ILE A 273 -5.27 -6.03 -10.70
N PRO A 274 -5.83 -7.18 -11.12
CA PRO A 274 -6.22 -8.26 -10.23
C PRO A 274 -5.05 -8.66 -9.33
N SER A 275 -5.24 -8.55 -8.02
CA SER A 275 -4.18 -8.75 -7.02
C SER A 275 -4.55 -9.87 -6.07
N PHE A 276 -3.90 -11.02 -6.22
CA PHE A 276 -4.13 -12.21 -5.40
C PHE A 276 -3.23 -12.15 -4.17
N GLY A 277 -3.83 -11.72 -3.06
CA GLY A 277 -3.15 -11.54 -1.78
C GLY A 277 -3.19 -12.80 -0.92
N LEU A 278 -2.04 -13.27 -0.43
CA LEU A 278 -1.92 -14.38 0.50
C LEU A 278 -2.13 -13.88 1.94
N PHE A 279 -3.27 -14.20 2.53
CA PHE A 279 -3.68 -13.74 3.87
C PHE A 279 -3.64 -14.89 4.89
N GLY A 280 -2.44 -15.40 5.16
CA GLY A 280 -2.24 -16.44 6.18
C GLY A 280 -1.97 -15.88 7.57
N ALA A 281 -1.38 -14.69 7.69
CA ALA A 281 -0.94 -14.10 8.95
C ALA A 281 -1.68 -12.81 9.33
N THR A 282 -2.52 -12.28 8.46
CA THR A 282 -3.24 -11.02 8.67
C THR A 282 -4.71 -11.15 8.31
N ARG A 283 -5.54 -10.29 8.91
CA ARG A 283 -6.95 -10.20 8.53
C ARG A 283 -7.08 -9.60 7.13
N VAL A 284 -8.03 -10.11 6.37
CA VAL A 284 -8.34 -9.57 5.04
C VAL A 284 -8.81 -8.13 5.17
N LEU A 285 -8.22 -7.26 4.36
CA LEU A 285 -8.66 -5.88 4.16
C LEU A 285 -9.41 -5.80 2.84
N THR A 286 -10.71 -5.56 2.89
CA THR A 286 -11.61 -5.50 1.74
C THR A 286 -11.93 -4.05 1.38
N TYR A 287 -10.94 -3.26 0.99
CA TYR A 287 -11.16 -1.85 0.60
C TYR A 287 -11.05 -1.62 -0.91
N SER A 288 -10.55 -2.59 -1.66
CA SER A 288 -10.41 -2.51 -3.11
C SER A 288 -11.01 -3.74 -3.79
N LYS A 289 -11.75 -3.50 -4.87
CA LYS A 289 -12.30 -4.56 -5.74
C LYS A 289 -11.23 -5.37 -6.47
N PHE A 290 -10.02 -4.86 -6.57
CA PHE A 290 -8.89 -5.53 -7.21
C PHE A 290 -8.17 -6.52 -6.28
N ILE A 291 -8.44 -6.49 -4.97
CA ILE A 291 -7.85 -7.45 -4.02
C ILE A 291 -8.70 -8.72 -4.00
N ASN A 292 -8.07 -9.82 -4.41
CA ASN A 292 -8.61 -11.17 -4.38
C ASN A 292 -7.90 -11.95 -3.26
N PRO A 293 -8.49 -12.06 -2.06
CA PRO A 293 -7.84 -12.71 -0.94
C PRO A 293 -7.78 -14.22 -1.13
N ILE A 294 -6.61 -14.79 -0.81
CA ILE A 294 -6.40 -16.24 -0.68
C ILE A 294 -6.12 -16.52 0.78
N LEU A 295 -6.96 -17.33 1.38
CA LEU A 295 -6.91 -17.75 2.78
C LEU A 295 -6.51 -19.23 2.84
N PRO A 296 -6.03 -19.74 4.00
CA PRO A 296 -5.88 -21.16 4.22
C PRO A 296 -7.17 -21.94 3.91
N ASP A 297 -7.05 -23.12 3.28
CA ASP A 297 -8.18 -23.95 2.85
C ASP A 297 -9.10 -24.41 4.00
N ASP A 298 -8.55 -24.51 5.20
CA ASP A 298 -9.30 -24.90 6.40
C ASP A 298 -10.18 -23.79 6.98
N GLY A 299 -10.26 -22.62 6.31
CA GLY A 299 -11.03 -21.47 6.77
C GLY A 299 -10.58 -20.90 8.11
N GLY A 300 -9.42 -21.35 8.61
CA GLY A 300 -8.91 -21.02 9.93
C GLY A 300 -8.59 -19.52 10.08
N ALA A 301 -8.68 -19.05 11.31
CA ALA A 301 -8.22 -17.73 11.68
C ALA A 301 -6.75 -17.53 11.27
N THR A 302 -6.39 -16.30 10.90
CA THR A 302 -5.02 -15.92 10.64
C THR A 302 -4.13 -16.24 11.84
N THR A 303 -3.18 -17.15 11.64
CA THR A 303 -2.25 -17.62 12.67
C THR A 303 -0.82 -17.44 12.21
N LEU A 304 0.15 -17.63 13.10
CA LEU A 304 1.58 -17.52 12.75
C LEU A 304 2.03 -18.53 11.69
N ASP A 305 1.32 -19.66 11.55
CA ASP A 305 1.58 -20.70 10.55
C ASP A 305 0.64 -20.63 9.33
N GLY A 306 -0.29 -19.68 9.31
CA GLY A 306 -1.30 -19.56 8.26
C GLY A 306 -0.73 -19.48 6.84
N MET A 307 0.42 -18.83 6.65
CA MET A 307 1.09 -18.79 5.35
C MET A 307 1.52 -20.17 4.85
N ARG A 308 1.89 -21.10 5.74
CA ARG A 308 2.25 -22.48 5.38
C ARG A 308 1.05 -23.31 4.93
N ARG A 309 -0.15 -22.94 5.38
CA ARG A 309 -1.41 -23.64 5.07
C ARG A 309 -2.05 -23.21 3.75
N ILE A 310 -1.58 -22.11 3.14
CA ILE A 310 -1.97 -21.74 1.79
C ILE A 310 -1.15 -22.58 0.82
N SER A 311 -1.78 -23.50 0.08
CA SER A 311 -1.07 -24.37 -0.85
C SER A 311 -0.78 -23.70 -2.21
N PRO A 312 0.34 -24.04 -2.87
CA PRO A 312 0.62 -23.57 -4.24
C PRO A 312 -0.47 -23.97 -5.24
N GLY A 313 -1.06 -25.15 -5.10
CA GLY A 313 -2.15 -25.63 -5.95
C GLY A 313 -3.38 -24.71 -5.87
N GLN A 314 -3.82 -24.38 -4.65
CA GLN A 314 -4.92 -23.44 -4.41
C GLN A 314 -4.69 -22.10 -5.09
N VAL A 315 -3.47 -21.54 -5.00
CA VAL A 315 -3.13 -20.27 -5.64
C VAL A 315 -3.22 -20.38 -7.15
N LEU A 316 -2.65 -21.48 -7.74
CA LEU A 316 -2.68 -21.72 -9.17
C LEU A 316 -4.10 -21.89 -9.72
N GLU A 317 -4.99 -22.55 -8.99
CA GLU A 317 -6.41 -22.70 -9.35
C GLU A 317 -7.14 -21.36 -9.35
N ARG A 318 -6.87 -20.53 -8.33
CA ARG A 318 -7.51 -19.21 -8.19
C ARG A 318 -7.12 -18.24 -9.30
N ILE A 319 -5.89 -18.30 -9.80
CA ILE A 319 -5.41 -17.40 -10.86
C ILE A 319 -5.65 -17.96 -12.28
N ALA A 320 -5.95 -19.26 -12.43
CA ALA A 320 -6.08 -19.93 -13.74
C ALA A 320 -7.00 -19.18 -14.74
N PRO A 321 -8.17 -18.64 -14.34
CA PRO A 321 -9.02 -17.90 -15.28
C PRO A 321 -8.36 -16.66 -15.88
N TYR A 322 -7.39 -16.07 -15.20
CA TYR A 322 -6.70 -14.85 -15.62
C TYR A 322 -5.47 -15.15 -16.51
N LEU A 323 -5.05 -16.39 -16.59
CA LEU A 323 -3.93 -16.82 -17.44
C LEU A 323 -4.34 -17.12 -18.89
N VAL A 324 -5.62 -17.35 -19.14
CA VAL A 324 -6.18 -17.76 -20.43
C VAL A 324 -6.69 -16.59 -21.27
N GLY A 325 -6.98 -15.44 -20.67
CA GLY A 325 -7.66 -14.30 -21.31
C GLY A 325 -6.80 -13.43 -22.23
N ALA A 326 -5.48 -13.61 -22.27
CA ALA A 326 -4.58 -12.74 -23.03
C ALA A 326 -4.31 -13.22 -24.49
N VAL A 327 -4.93 -14.31 -24.94
CA VAL A 327 -4.64 -14.92 -26.27
C VAL A 327 -5.53 -14.38 -27.39
N ASN A 328 -6.63 -13.68 -27.09
CA ASN A 328 -7.67 -13.38 -28.09
C ASN A 328 -7.78 -11.94 -28.61
N GLU A 329 -6.98 -10.97 -28.15
CA GLU A 329 -7.07 -9.59 -28.67
C GLU A 329 -6.12 -9.29 -29.85
N ASP A 330 -5.06 -10.05 -30.07
CA ASP A 330 -4.10 -9.85 -31.18
C ASP A 330 -4.47 -10.59 -32.48
N ALA A 331 -5.61 -11.31 -32.53
CA ALA A 331 -6.02 -12.08 -33.73
C ALA A 331 -7.16 -11.40 -34.53
N ALA A 332 -7.56 -10.18 -34.17
CA ALA A 332 -8.63 -9.44 -34.84
C ALA A 332 -8.21 -7.99 -35.16
N GLY A 333 -7.05 -7.83 -35.81
CA GLY A 333 -6.60 -6.53 -36.30
C GLY A 333 -5.89 -6.68 -37.65
#